data_76bd7790e50409088b20d8170bea8fd3
#
_entry.id   76bd7790e50409088b20d8170bea8fd3
#
_cell.length_a   1.000
_cell.length_b   1.000
_cell.length_c   1.000
_cell.angle_alpha   90.00
_cell.angle_beta   90.00
_cell.angle_gamma   90.00
#
_symmetry.space_group_name_H-M   'P 1'
#
loop_
_entity.id
_entity.type
_entity.pdbx_description
1 polymer ?
#
loop_
_entity_poly.entity_id
_entity_poly.type
_entity_poly.pdbx_seq_one_letter_code
_entity_poly.pdbx_strand_id
1 'polypeptide(L)'
;MGNGKHEGNMRKSDRKRLQQQENAEFESYDKGQIKFEPFLPKTENQGELFDQCTIANMVIAVGPAGTGKSICEAAAAAKLVASKAVDQIILTRNPLPTGRSTGFNPGTAEEKLLPWLSPILSNLKKVMKTDKGNDGFFKYMMEKRAIKMLELESVKGSSFDDAFIIVEECQEMEMESLKNLSTRTGDNTTIVLNGDIAQSNSKLRTGDFDRFVRSVESNNKKIRNKIENGEPLEDWEQIIPVIKFTKEDCVRSGLCRQMLEIFEEYDL
;
A
#
# COMPACT_ATOMS: atom_id res chain seq x y z
N MET A 1 22.71 -24.42 -12.81
CA MET A 1 22.19 -25.73 -13.22
C MET A 1 21.15 -26.21 -12.20
N GLY A 2 19.89 -26.32 -12.61
CA GLY A 2 18.98 -27.34 -12.12
C GLY A 2 18.14 -27.06 -10.90
N ASN A 3 16.95 -26.46 -11.04
CA ASN A 3 15.76 -26.87 -10.28
C ASN A 3 14.46 -26.43 -10.99
N GLY A 4 14.22 -26.97 -12.13
CA GLY A 4 12.97 -26.89 -12.88
C GLY A 4 12.50 -28.28 -13.28
N LYS A 5 11.99 -29.09 -12.34
CA LYS A 5 11.31 -30.36 -12.64
C LYS A 5 10.61 -30.91 -11.39
N HIS A 6 9.43 -30.41 -11.04
CA HIS A 6 8.52 -31.17 -10.13
C HIS A 6 7.03 -30.94 -10.39
N GLU A 7 6.60 -30.24 -11.45
CA GLU A 7 5.16 -30.09 -11.77
C GLU A 7 4.63 -31.10 -12.78
N GLY A 8 5.44 -32.02 -13.26
CA GLY A 8 5.14 -32.83 -14.45
C GLY A 8 4.37 -34.15 -14.25
N ASN A 9 4.08 -34.62 -13.02
CA ASN A 9 3.61 -36.02 -12.88
C ASN A 9 2.56 -36.27 -11.78
N MET A 10 1.66 -35.34 -11.52
CA MET A 10 0.52 -35.58 -10.62
C MET A 10 -0.57 -36.37 -11.37
N ARG A 11 -1.08 -37.43 -10.72
CA ARG A 11 -2.21 -38.26 -11.26
C ARG A 11 -3.46 -37.38 -11.39
N LYS A 12 -4.29 -37.65 -12.37
CA LYS A 12 -5.55 -36.92 -12.64
C LYS A 12 -6.48 -36.88 -11.42
N SER A 13 -6.46 -37.94 -10.59
CA SER A 13 -7.19 -38.05 -9.32
C SER A 13 -6.67 -37.02 -8.27
N ASP A 14 -5.34 -36.85 -8.20
CA ASP A 14 -4.71 -35.95 -7.21
C ASP A 14 -4.96 -34.49 -7.56
N ARG A 15 -4.92 -34.15 -8.85
CA ARG A 15 -5.31 -32.82 -9.35
C ARG A 15 -6.76 -32.48 -8.99
N LYS A 16 -7.69 -33.45 -9.22
CA LYS A 16 -9.11 -33.27 -8.90
C LYS A 16 -9.34 -33.07 -7.39
N ARG A 17 -8.60 -33.82 -6.57
CA ARG A 17 -8.67 -33.69 -5.10
C ARG A 17 -8.14 -32.36 -4.61
N LEU A 18 -7.02 -31.88 -5.15
CA LEU A 18 -6.46 -30.56 -4.83
C LEU A 18 -7.43 -29.44 -5.23
N GLN A 19 -8.00 -29.51 -6.42
CA GLN A 19 -8.97 -28.52 -6.89
C GLN A 19 -10.25 -28.49 -6.04
N GLN A 20 -10.69 -29.65 -5.54
CA GLN A 20 -11.81 -29.71 -4.59
C GLN A 20 -11.46 -29.11 -3.24
N GLN A 21 -10.22 -29.30 -2.76
CA GLN A 21 -9.74 -28.68 -1.53
C GLN A 21 -9.63 -27.16 -1.67
N GLU A 22 -9.06 -26.66 -2.77
CA GLU A 22 -8.99 -25.21 -3.05
C GLU A 22 -10.38 -24.58 -3.14
N ASN A 23 -11.33 -25.21 -3.83
CA ASN A 23 -12.71 -24.72 -3.92
C ASN A 23 -13.39 -24.64 -2.54
N ALA A 24 -13.21 -25.67 -1.70
CA ALA A 24 -13.77 -25.68 -0.35
C ALA A 24 -13.12 -24.61 0.55
N GLU A 25 -11.82 -24.34 0.36
CA GLU A 25 -11.11 -23.27 1.04
C GLU A 25 -11.63 -21.89 0.59
N PHE A 26 -11.84 -21.69 -0.70
CA PHE A 26 -12.40 -20.45 -1.25
C PHE A 26 -13.82 -20.19 -0.75
N GLU A 27 -14.67 -21.23 -0.66
CA GLU A 27 -16.00 -21.11 -0.05
C GLU A 27 -15.92 -20.67 1.43
N SER A 28 -14.90 -21.09 2.16
CA SER A 28 -14.68 -20.65 3.54
C SER A 28 -14.30 -19.17 3.62
N TYR A 29 -13.53 -18.68 2.64
CA TYR A 29 -13.16 -17.28 2.53
C TYR A 29 -14.37 -16.39 2.18
N ASP A 30 -15.25 -16.86 1.29
CA ASP A 30 -16.53 -16.20 0.99
C ASP A 30 -17.42 -16.04 2.24
N LYS A 31 -17.30 -16.95 3.21
CA LYS A 31 -18.00 -16.90 4.50
C LYS A 31 -17.31 -16.03 5.56
N GLY A 32 -16.16 -15.41 5.23
CA GLY A 32 -15.40 -14.58 6.16
C GLY A 32 -14.67 -15.35 7.27
N GLN A 33 -14.43 -16.65 7.08
CA GLN A 33 -13.74 -17.50 8.05
C GLN A 33 -12.23 -17.50 7.80
N ILE A 34 -11.61 -16.34 7.93
CA ILE A 34 -10.18 -16.17 7.67
C ILE A 34 -9.48 -15.78 8.95
N LYS A 35 -8.38 -16.48 9.25
CA LYS A 35 -7.44 -16.10 10.30
C LYS A 35 -6.06 -15.99 9.69
N PHE A 36 -5.46 -14.83 9.80
CA PHE A 36 -4.09 -14.59 9.41
C PHE A 36 -3.11 -14.79 10.56
N GLU A 37 -1.85 -15.00 10.22
CA GLU A 37 -0.76 -14.79 11.17
C GLU A 37 -0.82 -13.34 11.67
N PRO A 38 -0.70 -13.09 13.00
CA PRO A 38 -0.78 -11.74 13.53
C PRO A 38 0.31 -10.84 12.94
N PHE A 39 -0.07 -9.67 12.44
CA PHE A 39 0.88 -8.63 12.11
C PHE A 39 1.36 -7.97 13.40
N LEU A 40 2.67 -7.95 13.64
CA LEU A 40 3.29 -7.35 14.81
C LEU A 40 4.16 -6.17 14.36
N PRO A 41 3.73 -4.92 14.60
CA PRO A 41 4.55 -3.74 14.38
C PRO A 41 5.83 -3.81 15.19
N LYS A 42 6.94 -3.36 14.63
CA LYS A 42 8.27 -3.37 15.28
C LYS A 42 8.64 -2.03 15.87
N THR A 43 7.97 -0.96 15.44
CA THR A 43 8.16 0.40 15.95
C THR A 43 6.80 1.05 16.22
N GLU A 44 6.80 2.11 17.01
CA GLU A 44 5.58 2.85 17.33
C GLU A 44 4.92 3.43 16.08
N ASN A 45 5.71 4.05 15.18
CA ASN A 45 5.21 4.58 13.90
C ASN A 45 4.60 3.50 13.01
N GLN A 46 5.12 2.25 13.02
CA GLN A 46 4.51 1.14 12.32
C GLN A 46 3.14 0.78 12.90
N GLY A 47 3.01 0.79 14.23
CA GLY A 47 1.76 0.57 14.93
C GLY A 47 0.74 1.64 14.59
N GLU A 48 1.14 2.91 14.70
CA GLU A 48 0.29 4.06 14.37
C GLU A 48 -0.18 4.02 12.92
N LEU A 49 0.72 3.78 11.95
CA LEU A 49 0.34 3.67 10.55
C LEU A 49 -0.69 2.55 10.32
N PHE A 50 -0.45 1.36 10.89
CA PHE A 50 -1.37 0.25 10.77
C PHE A 50 -2.77 0.58 11.33
N ASP A 51 -2.82 1.20 12.51
CA ASP A 51 -4.09 1.56 13.16
C ASP A 51 -4.81 2.65 12.37
N GLN A 52 -4.11 3.73 11.98
CA GLN A 52 -4.71 4.81 11.19
C GLN A 52 -5.23 4.34 9.84
N CYS A 53 -4.54 3.42 9.17
CA CYS A 53 -5.01 2.81 7.93
C CYS A 53 -6.30 2.00 8.08
N THR A 54 -6.67 1.59 9.31
CA THR A 54 -7.92 0.84 9.57
C THR A 54 -9.10 1.71 9.96
N ILE A 55 -8.89 3.01 10.23
CA ILE A 55 -9.94 3.90 10.76
C ILE A 55 -10.13 5.18 9.96
N ALA A 56 -9.09 5.68 9.27
CA ALA A 56 -9.15 6.93 8.53
C ALA A 56 -9.40 6.71 7.04
N ASN A 57 -10.11 7.65 6.39
CA ASN A 57 -10.37 7.60 4.96
C ASN A 57 -9.13 7.97 4.12
N MET A 58 -8.21 8.74 4.70
CA MET A 58 -6.94 9.09 4.08
C MET A 58 -5.83 9.05 5.13
N VAL A 59 -4.69 8.47 4.76
CA VAL A 59 -3.47 8.42 5.57
C VAL A 59 -2.28 8.79 4.71
N ILE A 60 -1.35 9.56 5.26
CA ILE A 60 -0.10 9.91 4.59
C ILE A 60 1.07 9.31 5.38
N ALA A 61 1.88 8.48 4.72
CA ALA A 61 3.07 7.85 5.29
C ALA A 61 4.33 8.43 4.64
N VAL A 62 5.15 9.13 5.42
CA VAL A 62 6.35 9.82 4.93
C VAL A 62 7.58 9.28 5.62
N GLY A 63 8.66 9.07 4.89
CA GLY A 63 9.96 8.74 5.46
C GLY A 63 10.78 7.75 4.65
N PRO A 64 11.99 7.42 5.12
CA PRO A 64 12.97 6.69 4.33
C PRO A 64 12.57 5.25 4.03
N ALA A 65 13.22 4.68 3.01
CA ALA A 65 13.06 3.28 2.66
C ALA A 65 13.49 2.35 3.81
N GLY A 66 12.88 1.17 3.90
CA GLY A 66 13.24 0.16 4.90
C GLY A 66 12.61 0.33 6.27
N THR A 67 11.78 1.36 6.48
CA THR A 67 11.06 1.62 7.74
C THR A 67 9.77 0.82 7.89
N GLY A 68 9.36 0.07 6.85
CA GLY A 68 8.23 -0.84 6.93
C GLY A 68 6.87 -0.23 6.58
N LYS A 69 6.80 0.96 5.96
CA LYS A 69 5.53 1.59 5.53
C LYS A 69 4.66 0.62 4.75
N SER A 70 5.15 0.13 3.61
CA SER A 70 4.36 -0.72 2.70
C SER A 70 3.90 -2.05 3.31
N ILE A 71 4.60 -2.61 4.30
CA ILE A 71 4.12 -3.84 4.96
C ILE A 71 3.01 -3.53 5.98
N CYS A 72 3.05 -2.37 6.65
CA CYS A 72 1.97 -1.92 7.53
C CYS A 72 0.68 -1.66 6.74
N GLU A 73 0.80 -0.97 5.61
CA GLU A 73 -0.30 -0.69 4.66
C GLU A 73 -0.90 -2.00 4.13
N ALA A 74 -0.04 -2.94 3.70
CA ALA A 74 -0.48 -4.26 3.25
C ALA A 74 -1.21 -5.04 4.36
N ALA A 75 -0.74 -4.96 5.61
CA ALA A 75 -1.37 -5.63 6.74
C ALA A 75 -2.74 -5.02 7.08
N ALA A 76 -2.87 -3.69 7.02
CA ALA A 76 -4.15 -3.00 7.20
C ALA A 76 -5.14 -3.38 6.09
N ALA A 77 -4.69 -3.34 4.82
CA ALA A 77 -5.49 -3.78 3.68
C ALA A 77 -5.97 -5.23 3.83
N ALA A 78 -5.07 -6.15 4.22
CA ALA A 78 -5.41 -7.55 4.45
C ALA A 78 -6.47 -7.71 5.56
N LYS A 79 -6.34 -6.97 6.67
CA LYS A 79 -7.32 -6.97 7.77
C LYS A 79 -8.69 -6.50 7.29
N LEU A 80 -8.76 -5.40 6.54
CA LEU A 80 -10.02 -4.81 6.09
C LEU A 80 -10.74 -5.69 5.07
N VAL A 81 -10.04 -6.28 4.09
CA VAL A 81 -10.67 -7.22 3.14
C VAL A 81 -11.09 -8.52 3.80
N ALA A 82 -10.33 -9.03 4.77
CA ALA A 82 -10.67 -10.24 5.51
C ALA A 82 -11.92 -10.06 6.37
N SER A 83 -12.09 -8.88 6.95
CA SER A 83 -13.30 -8.52 7.72
C SER A 83 -14.47 -8.07 6.84
N LYS A 84 -14.27 -8.00 5.53
CA LYS A 84 -15.25 -7.44 4.56
C LYS A 84 -15.63 -5.99 4.85
N ALA A 85 -14.75 -5.25 5.49
CA ALA A 85 -14.91 -3.82 5.64
C ALA A 85 -14.69 -3.09 4.32
N VAL A 86 -13.86 -3.65 3.43
CA VAL A 86 -13.71 -3.24 2.03
C VAL A 86 -13.71 -4.46 1.12
N ASP A 87 -14.07 -4.30 -0.15
CA ASP A 87 -14.19 -5.39 -1.10
C ASP A 87 -12.93 -5.59 -1.95
N GLN A 88 -12.11 -4.55 -2.10
CA GLN A 88 -10.98 -4.55 -3.03
C GLN A 88 -9.77 -3.78 -2.52
N ILE A 89 -8.60 -4.18 -2.99
CA ILE A 89 -7.33 -3.49 -2.81
C ILE A 89 -6.89 -2.96 -4.17
N ILE A 90 -6.58 -1.68 -4.24
CA ILE A 90 -6.08 -1.03 -5.45
C ILE A 90 -4.65 -0.59 -5.20
N LEU A 91 -3.75 -1.04 -6.04
CA LEU A 91 -2.35 -0.68 -6.02
C LEU A 91 -2.05 0.23 -7.19
N THR A 92 -1.47 1.37 -6.93
CA THR A 92 -1.05 2.31 -7.98
C THR A 92 0.27 2.96 -7.63
N ARG A 93 0.97 3.40 -8.67
CA ARG A 93 2.22 4.12 -8.57
C ARG A 93 2.37 5.00 -9.81
N ASN A 94 3.11 6.09 -9.68
CA ASN A 94 3.54 6.85 -10.84
C ASN A 94 4.61 6.05 -11.61
N PRO A 95 4.38 5.65 -12.88
CA PRO A 95 5.32 4.85 -13.66
C PRO A 95 6.45 5.71 -14.26
N LEU A 96 6.95 6.74 -13.57
CA LEU A 96 8.05 7.54 -14.09
C LEU A 96 9.34 6.70 -14.10
N PRO A 97 9.96 6.53 -15.27
CA PRO A 97 11.25 5.84 -15.34
C PRO A 97 12.31 6.70 -14.66
N THR A 98 12.98 6.16 -13.67
CA THR A 98 14.17 6.73 -13.03
C THR A 98 15.39 6.65 -13.98
N GLY A 99 15.29 7.22 -15.19
CA GLY A 99 16.39 7.12 -16.16
C GLY A 99 15.93 7.30 -17.60
N ARG A 100 16.74 6.82 -18.54
CA ARG A 100 16.35 6.75 -19.95
C ARG A 100 15.14 5.84 -20.10
N SER A 101 14.12 6.33 -20.82
CA SER A 101 12.92 5.55 -21.13
C SER A 101 13.29 4.10 -21.50
N THR A 102 12.65 3.13 -20.88
CA THR A 102 12.83 1.71 -21.22
C THR A 102 12.25 1.35 -22.60
N GLY A 103 11.80 2.36 -23.37
CA GLY A 103 11.18 2.15 -24.67
C GLY A 103 9.74 1.64 -24.57
N PHE A 104 9.17 1.27 -25.71
CA PHE A 104 7.85 0.67 -25.79
C PHE A 104 7.89 -0.76 -25.24
N ASN A 105 7.35 -0.98 -24.05
CA ASN A 105 7.12 -2.32 -23.52
C ASN A 105 5.75 -2.82 -24.00
N PRO A 106 5.67 -3.89 -24.81
CA PRO A 106 4.40 -4.53 -25.15
C PRO A 106 3.80 -5.19 -23.89
N GLY A 107 2.47 -5.28 -23.83
CA GLY A 107 1.76 -5.93 -22.73
C GLY A 107 0.58 -5.10 -22.21
N THR A 108 -0.23 -5.72 -21.36
CA THR A 108 -1.35 -5.05 -20.68
C THR A 108 -0.84 -4.01 -19.67
N ALA A 109 -1.71 -3.11 -19.22
CA ALA A 109 -1.39 -2.13 -18.17
C ALA A 109 -0.90 -2.82 -16.89
N GLU A 110 -1.53 -3.93 -16.49
CA GLU A 110 -1.12 -4.74 -15.33
C GLU A 110 0.28 -5.33 -15.51
N GLU A 111 0.59 -5.90 -16.67
CA GLU A 111 1.91 -6.46 -16.95
C GLU A 111 3.02 -5.42 -16.90
N LYS A 112 2.73 -4.19 -17.28
CA LYS A 112 3.68 -3.06 -17.21
C LYS A 112 3.90 -2.57 -15.79
N LEU A 113 2.87 -2.59 -14.96
CA LEU A 113 2.94 -2.16 -13.55
C LEU A 113 3.53 -3.22 -12.63
N LEU A 114 3.42 -4.49 -12.99
CA LEU A 114 3.83 -5.62 -12.15
C LEU A 114 5.27 -5.51 -11.62
N PRO A 115 6.30 -5.14 -12.40
CA PRO A 115 7.67 -4.98 -11.89
C PRO A 115 7.76 -3.92 -10.79
N TRP A 116 7.00 -2.84 -10.92
CA TRP A 116 7.00 -1.71 -9.99
C TRP A 116 6.21 -1.97 -8.72
N LEU A 117 5.13 -2.75 -8.81
CA LEU A 117 4.24 -3.08 -7.71
C LEU A 117 4.55 -4.45 -7.08
N SER A 118 5.53 -5.19 -7.62
CA SER A 118 5.93 -6.50 -7.07
C SER A 118 6.35 -6.46 -5.59
N PRO A 119 6.99 -5.41 -5.05
CA PRO A 119 7.32 -5.35 -3.64
C PRO A 119 6.07 -5.30 -2.74
N ILE A 120 5.06 -4.49 -3.09
CA ILE A 120 3.82 -4.41 -2.31
C ILE A 120 2.98 -5.67 -2.45
N LEU A 121 2.93 -6.28 -3.64
CA LEU A 121 2.29 -7.59 -3.84
C LEU A 121 2.95 -8.68 -2.98
N SER A 122 4.28 -8.66 -2.88
CA SER A 122 5.01 -9.58 -2.00
C SER A 122 4.67 -9.36 -0.53
N ASN A 123 4.50 -8.11 -0.10
CA ASN A 123 4.06 -7.77 1.25
C ASN A 123 2.63 -8.26 1.50
N LEU A 124 1.69 -8.02 0.57
CA LEU A 124 0.31 -8.53 0.66
C LEU A 124 0.30 -10.06 0.78
N LYS A 125 1.05 -10.76 -0.09
CA LYS A 125 1.17 -12.21 -0.01
C LYS A 125 1.71 -12.69 1.33
N LYS A 126 2.65 -11.95 1.93
CA LYS A 126 3.23 -12.28 3.22
C LYS A 126 2.24 -12.09 4.37
N VAL A 127 1.52 -10.96 4.41
CA VAL A 127 0.59 -10.65 5.51
C VAL A 127 -0.75 -11.38 5.38
N MET A 128 -1.11 -11.84 4.19
CA MET A 128 -2.30 -12.66 3.93
C MET A 128 -2.06 -14.16 4.13
N LYS A 129 -0.91 -14.55 4.70
CA LYS A 129 -0.72 -15.94 5.12
C LYS A 129 -1.72 -16.29 6.20
N THR A 130 -2.40 -17.41 5.99
CA THR A 130 -3.32 -17.93 6.98
C THR A 130 -2.55 -18.50 8.19
N ASP A 131 -3.25 -18.71 9.30
CA ASP A 131 -2.70 -19.39 10.49
C ASP A 131 -2.16 -20.80 10.21
N LYS A 132 -2.54 -21.39 9.06
CA LYS A 132 -1.99 -22.65 8.53
C LYS A 132 -0.71 -22.45 7.70
N GLY A 133 -0.21 -21.22 7.56
CA GLY A 133 1.02 -20.88 6.84
C GLY A 133 0.90 -20.92 5.32
N ASN A 134 -0.31 -21.01 4.73
CA ASN A 134 -0.53 -21.01 3.29
C ASN A 134 -0.89 -19.61 2.74
N ASP A 135 -0.77 -19.42 1.44
CA ASP A 135 -1.09 -18.20 0.71
C ASP A 135 -2.44 -18.29 -0.04
N GLY A 136 -3.32 -19.20 0.36
CA GLY A 136 -4.60 -19.47 -0.31
C GLY A 136 -5.48 -18.24 -0.40
N PHE A 137 -5.57 -17.42 0.66
CA PHE A 137 -6.38 -16.20 0.62
C PHE A 137 -5.84 -15.16 -0.37
N PHE A 138 -4.52 -14.97 -0.45
CA PHE A 138 -3.93 -14.08 -1.45
C PHE A 138 -4.27 -14.54 -2.88
N LYS A 139 -4.16 -15.85 -3.15
CA LYS A 139 -4.55 -16.41 -4.46
C LYS A 139 -6.01 -16.19 -4.76
N TYR A 140 -6.89 -16.46 -3.78
CA TYR A 140 -8.33 -16.20 -3.89
C TYR A 140 -8.61 -14.74 -4.27
N MET A 141 -8.00 -13.76 -3.58
CA MET A 141 -8.16 -12.34 -3.88
C MET A 141 -7.69 -11.97 -5.29
N MET A 142 -6.58 -12.56 -5.75
CA MET A 142 -6.07 -12.37 -7.11
C MET A 142 -7.03 -12.96 -8.17
N GLU A 143 -7.55 -14.17 -7.96
CA GLU A 143 -8.49 -14.83 -8.88
C GLU A 143 -9.85 -14.11 -8.95
N LYS A 144 -10.33 -13.59 -7.82
CA LYS A 144 -11.54 -12.74 -7.75
C LYS A 144 -11.33 -11.35 -8.33
N ARG A 145 -10.09 -11.00 -8.74
CA ARG A 145 -9.71 -9.65 -9.16
C ARG A 145 -10.02 -8.58 -8.10
N ALA A 146 -9.95 -8.98 -6.84
CA ALA A 146 -10.13 -8.08 -5.71
C ALA A 146 -8.82 -7.36 -5.33
N ILE A 147 -7.66 -7.80 -5.85
CA ILE A 147 -6.42 -7.02 -5.85
C ILE A 147 -6.19 -6.54 -7.28
N LYS A 148 -6.19 -5.23 -7.48
CA LYS A 148 -6.07 -4.58 -8.79
C LYS A 148 -4.81 -3.72 -8.85
N MET A 149 -4.10 -3.79 -9.96
CA MET A 149 -3.00 -2.89 -10.28
C MET A 149 -3.48 -1.93 -11.35
N LEU A 150 -3.60 -0.64 -11.02
CA LEU A 150 -4.11 0.37 -11.93
C LEU A 150 -3.06 1.43 -12.22
N GLU A 151 -2.98 1.86 -13.48
CA GLU A 151 -2.20 3.05 -13.83
C GLU A 151 -2.81 4.28 -13.16
N LEU A 152 -1.96 5.21 -12.75
CA LEU A 152 -2.37 6.44 -12.08
C LEU A 152 -3.45 7.20 -12.86
N GLU A 153 -3.33 7.21 -14.19
CA GLU A 153 -4.32 7.85 -15.07
C GLU A 153 -5.71 7.18 -14.98
N SER A 154 -5.75 5.87 -14.83
CA SER A 154 -7.00 5.12 -14.66
C SER A 154 -7.66 5.43 -13.31
N VAL A 155 -6.85 5.62 -12.25
CA VAL A 155 -7.35 6.00 -10.93
C VAL A 155 -7.92 7.41 -10.93
N LYS A 156 -7.28 8.34 -11.63
CA LYS A 156 -7.77 9.74 -11.76
C LYS A 156 -9.16 9.84 -12.42
N GLY A 157 -9.52 8.90 -13.28
CA GLY A 157 -10.79 8.89 -14.02
C GLY A 157 -11.94 8.16 -13.33
N SER A 158 -11.70 7.50 -12.19
CA SER A 158 -12.65 6.62 -11.53
C SER A 158 -12.95 7.08 -10.10
N SER A 159 -14.14 6.74 -9.58
CA SER A 159 -14.42 6.73 -8.15
C SER A 159 -14.38 5.28 -7.68
N PHE A 160 -13.87 5.05 -6.48
CA PHE A 160 -13.76 3.72 -5.90
C PHE A 160 -14.50 3.73 -4.57
N ASP A 161 -15.49 2.84 -4.48
CA ASP A 161 -16.21 2.56 -3.25
C ASP A 161 -15.72 1.24 -2.67
N ASP A 162 -15.88 1.06 -1.37
CA ASP A 162 -15.50 -0.15 -0.65
C ASP A 162 -14.08 -0.62 -0.97
N ALA A 163 -13.12 0.31 -0.99
CA ALA A 163 -11.77 0.06 -1.47
C ALA A 163 -10.67 0.50 -0.49
N PHE A 164 -9.56 -0.24 -0.50
CA PHE A 164 -8.31 0.19 0.11
C PHE A 164 -7.29 0.49 -0.99
N ILE A 165 -6.88 1.74 -1.11
CA ILE A 165 -6.02 2.22 -2.19
C ILE A 165 -4.62 2.51 -1.63
N ILE A 166 -3.60 1.85 -2.15
CA ILE A 166 -2.19 2.10 -1.82
C ILE A 166 -1.54 2.82 -3.00
N VAL A 167 -1.01 3.99 -2.72
CA VAL A 167 -0.32 4.83 -3.69
C VAL A 167 1.16 4.91 -3.30
N GLU A 168 2.00 4.21 -4.04
CA GLU A 168 3.44 4.14 -3.79
C GLU A 168 4.21 5.28 -4.49
N GLU A 169 5.32 5.69 -3.89
CA GLU A 169 6.28 6.67 -4.43
C GLU A 169 5.65 8.04 -4.76
N CYS A 170 4.83 8.54 -3.85
CA CYS A 170 4.12 9.82 -4.02
C CYS A 170 5.06 11.03 -4.21
N GLN A 171 6.34 10.95 -3.78
CA GLN A 171 7.32 12.01 -4.02
C GLN A 171 7.65 12.23 -5.51
N GLU A 172 7.30 11.26 -6.36
CA GLU A 172 7.46 11.37 -7.82
C GLU A 172 6.22 11.98 -8.51
N MET A 173 5.18 12.36 -7.74
CA MET A 173 3.92 12.85 -8.27
C MET A 173 3.88 14.37 -8.35
N GLU A 174 3.19 14.87 -9.37
CA GLU A 174 2.83 16.27 -9.51
C GLU A 174 1.59 16.59 -8.66
N MET A 175 1.43 17.87 -8.26
CA MET A 175 0.31 18.35 -7.45
C MET A 175 -1.05 18.01 -8.04
N GLU A 176 -1.18 18.07 -9.35
CA GLU A 176 -2.43 17.73 -10.04
C GLU A 176 -2.81 16.26 -9.81
N SER A 177 -1.84 15.35 -9.85
CA SER A 177 -2.05 13.93 -9.58
C SER A 177 -2.49 13.71 -8.12
N LEU A 178 -1.80 14.36 -7.17
CA LEU A 178 -2.16 14.30 -5.74
C LEU A 178 -3.56 14.81 -5.47
N LYS A 179 -3.94 15.95 -6.09
CA LYS A 179 -5.31 16.48 -6.01
C LYS A 179 -6.34 15.51 -6.55
N ASN A 180 -6.10 14.97 -7.75
CA ASN A 180 -7.01 14.04 -8.38
C ASN A 180 -7.22 12.78 -7.53
N LEU A 181 -6.15 12.21 -6.98
CA LEU A 181 -6.23 11.03 -6.10
C LEU A 181 -7.00 11.33 -4.82
N SER A 182 -6.65 12.43 -4.14
CA SER A 182 -7.25 12.77 -2.84
C SER A 182 -8.73 13.17 -2.91
N THR A 183 -9.24 13.51 -4.11
CA THR A 183 -10.64 13.88 -4.32
C THR A 183 -11.48 12.78 -4.99
N ARG A 184 -10.94 11.57 -5.17
CA ARG A 184 -11.62 10.45 -5.83
C ARG A 184 -11.95 9.29 -4.89
N THR A 185 -11.74 9.49 -3.60
CA THR A 185 -12.20 8.53 -2.59
C THR A 185 -13.72 8.52 -2.55
N GLY A 186 -14.31 7.39 -2.89
CA GLY A 186 -15.75 7.14 -2.76
C GLY A 186 -16.12 6.72 -1.34
N ASP A 187 -17.35 6.25 -1.19
CA ASP A 187 -17.85 5.77 0.09
C ASP A 187 -17.04 4.57 0.60
N ASN A 188 -16.84 4.51 1.91
CA ASN A 188 -16.13 3.41 2.60
C ASN A 188 -14.76 3.09 1.98
N THR A 189 -14.01 4.12 1.57
CA THR A 189 -12.71 3.98 0.93
C THR A 189 -11.61 4.60 1.78
N THR A 190 -10.51 3.86 1.93
CA THR A 190 -9.28 4.36 2.53
C THR A 190 -8.22 4.52 1.44
N ILE A 191 -7.58 5.69 1.37
CA ILE A 191 -6.42 5.93 0.52
C ILE A 191 -5.18 6.18 1.36
N VAL A 192 -4.09 5.49 1.05
CA VAL A 192 -2.79 5.69 1.69
C VAL A 192 -1.81 6.24 0.67
N LEU A 193 -1.26 7.42 0.96
CA LEU A 193 -0.24 8.08 0.16
C LEU A 193 1.13 7.83 0.80
N ASN A 194 1.96 7.01 0.17
CA ASN A 194 3.27 6.60 0.68
C ASN A 194 4.38 7.25 -0.14
N GLY A 195 5.32 7.91 0.53
CA GLY A 195 6.45 8.54 -0.16
C GLY A 195 7.64 8.85 0.75
N ASP A 196 8.77 9.11 0.11
CA ASP A 196 10.00 9.53 0.76
C ASP A 196 10.44 10.90 0.19
N ILE A 197 10.18 11.96 0.94
CA ILE A 197 10.49 13.33 0.52
C ILE A 197 12.00 13.51 0.26
N ALA A 198 12.87 12.82 1.01
CA ALA A 198 14.32 12.90 0.84
C ALA A 198 14.81 12.24 -0.46
N GLN A 199 14.12 11.20 -0.94
CA GLN A 199 14.49 10.47 -2.16
C GLN A 199 13.94 11.08 -3.46
N SER A 200 13.21 12.19 -3.40
CA SER A 200 12.68 12.76 -4.62
C SER A 200 13.82 13.13 -5.60
N ASN A 201 13.71 12.61 -6.83
CA ASN A 201 14.72 12.81 -7.88
C ASN A 201 14.88 14.31 -8.17
N SER A 202 16.10 14.83 -8.05
CA SER A 202 16.41 16.27 -8.20
C SER A 202 15.99 16.89 -9.55
N LYS A 203 15.86 16.08 -10.60
CA LYS A 203 15.42 16.53 -11.94
C LYS A 203 13.89 16.56 -12.10
N LEU A 204 13.18 15.79 -11.28
CA LEU A 204 11.72 15.69 -11.24
C LEU A 204 11.13 16.29 -9.95
N ARG A 205 11.97 16.88 -9.12
CA ARG A 205 11.55 17.52 -7.86
C ARG A 205 10.68 18.73 -8.16
N THR A 206 9.39 18.49 -8.20
CA THR A 206 8.42 19.57 -8.08
C THR A 206 8.31 20.04 -6.63
N GLY A 207 8.76 19.21 -5.66
CA GLY A 207 8.50 19.43 -4.23
C GLY A 207 7.00 19.36 -3.89
N ASP A 208 6.20 18.88 -4.83
CA ASP A 208 4.74 18.92 -4.74
C ASP A 208 4.21 18.02 -3.64
N PHE A 209 4.80 16.83 -3.45
CA PHE A 209 4.38 15.97 -2.35
C PHE A 209 4.73 16.58 -0.98
N ASP A 210 5.92 17.14 -0.80
CA ASP A 210 6.27 17.85 0.45
C ASP A 210 5.34 19.04 0.70
N ARG A 211 5.06 19.83 -0.36
CA ARG A 211 4.12 20.95 -0.25
C ARG A 211 2.70 20.47 0.09
N PHE A 212 2.26 19.37 -0.49
CA PHE A 212 0.97 18.74 -0.19
C PHE A 212 0.91 18.31 1.28
N VAL A 213 1.92 17.58 1.77
CA VAL A 213 2.03 17.13 3.17
C VAL A 213 1.98 18.32 4.13
N ARG A 214 2.78 19.36 3.91
CA ARG A 214 2.78 20.58 4.74
C ARG A 214 1.43 21.29 4.73
N SER A 215 0.73 21.29 3.60
CA SER A 215 -0.61 21.89 3.50
C SER A 215 -1.62 21.11 4.34
N VAL A 216 -1.56 19.79 4.32
CA VAL A 216 -2.41 18.92 5.15
C VAL A 216 -2.09 19.15 6.63
N GLU A 217 -0.81 19.17 7.04
CA GLU A 217 -0.43 19.45 8.42
C GLU A 217 -0.89 20.83 8.92
N SER A 218 -0.79 21.85 8.05
CA SER A 218 -1.28 23.19 8.36
C SER A 218 -2.80 23.19 8.56
N ASN A 219 -3.55 22.46 7.75
CA ASN A 219 -4.99 22.31 7.92
C ASN A 219 -5.34 21.53 9.19
N ASN A 220 -4.64 20.43 9.46
CA ASN A 220 -4.80 19.67 10.69
C ASN A 220 -4.60 20.53 11.94
N LYS A 221 -3.60 21.45 11.91
CA LYS A 221 -3.37 22.41 13.00
C LYS A 221 -4.57 23.34 13.20
N LYS A 222 -5.17 23.84 12.12
CA LYS A 222 -6.38 24.69 12.20
C LYS A 222 -7.55 23.93 12.83
N ILE A 223 -7.76 22.66 12.44
CA ILE A 223 -8.83 21.82 12.97
C ILE A 223 -8.59 21.55 14.47
N ARG A 224 -7.36 21.21 14.87
CA ARG A 224 -7.01 21.02 16.30
C ARG A 224 -7.28 22.27 17.12
N ASN A 225 -6.90 23.45 16.60
CA ASN A 225 -7.17 24.73 17.30
C ASN A 225 -8.67 24.97 17.49
N LYS A 226 -9.51 24.64 16.48
CA LYS A 226 -10.96 24.71 16.63
C LYS A 226 -11.45 23.80 17.76
N ILE A 227 -10.99 22.55 17.79
CA ILE A 227 -11.35 21.58 18.83
C ILE A 227 -10.93 22.09 20.21
N GLU A 228 -9.71 22.58 20.36
CA GLU A 228 -9.17 23.11 21.61
C GLU A 228 -9.95 24.33 22.11
N ASN A 229 -10.40 25.18 21.19
CA ASN A 229 -11.20 26.37 21.51
C ASN A 229 -12.70 26.04 21.73
N GLY A 230 -13.14 24.78 21.55
CA GLY A 230 -14.54 24.40 21.64
C GLY A 230 -15.40 24.94 20.48
N GLU A 231 -14.78 25.26 19.35
CA GLU A 231 -15.45 25.71 18.14
C GLU A 231 -16.08 24.52 17.40
N PRO A 232 -17.28 24.66 16.81
CA PRO A 232 -17.88 23.58 16.04
C PRO A 232 -17.06 23.23 14.80
N LEU A 233 -17.00 21.94 14.49
CA LEU A 233 -16.47 21.47 13.21
C LEU A 233 -17.61 21.29 12.21
N GLU A 234 -17.32 21.53 10.94
CA GLU A 234 -18.19 21.12 9.84
C GLU A 234 -18.12 19.60 9.67
N ASP A 235 -19.17 18.98 9.16
CA ASP A 235 -19.28 17.52 8.98
C ASP A 235 -18.17 16.91 8.11
N TRP A 236 -17.55 17.72 7.24
CA TRP A 236 -16.45 17.31 6.36
C TRP A 236 -15.06 17.61 6.94
N GLU A 237 -14.96 18.35 8.05
CA GLU A 237 -13.68 18.66 8.69
C GLU A 237 -13.17 17.47 9.49
N GLN A 238 -12.06 16.89 9.05
CA GLN A 238 -11.41 15.78 9.74
C GLN A 238 -9.89 15.97 9.75
N ILE A 239 -9.26 15.41 10.77
CA ILE A 239 -7.79 15.34 10.82
C ILE A 239 -7.33 14.20 9.91
N ILE A 240 -6.45 14.52 8.97
CA ILE A 240 -5.82 13.54 8.10
C ILE A 240 -4.50 13.08 8.75
N PRO A 241 -4.37 11.80 9.16
CA PRO A 241 -3.15 11.31 9.78
C PRO A 241 -1.94 11.44 8.85
N VAL A 242 -0.86 12.01 9.38
CA VAL A 242 0.45 12.10 8.71
C VAL A 242 1.47 11.43 9.62
N ILE A 243 1.89 10.24 9.27
CA ILE A 243 2.86 9.45 10.03
C ILE A 243 4.24 9.64 9.43
N LYS A 244 5.18 10.15 10.23
CA LYS A 244 6.55 10.44 9.81
C LYS A 244 7.49 9.39 10.36
N PHE A 245 8.01 8.57 9.48
CA PHE A 245 9.06 7.60 9.77
C PHE A 245 10.42 8.25 9.71
N THR A 246 11.30 7.81 10.59
CA THR A 246 12.67 8.27 10.68
C THR A 246 13.65 7.09 10.49
N LYS A 247 14.94 7.34 10.51
CA LYS A 247 15.96 6.28 10.44
C LYS A 247 15.88 5.28 11.61
N GLU A 248 15.34 5.69 12.75
CA GLU A 248 15.12 4.87 13.93
C GLU A 248 14.09 3.76 13.65
N ASP A 249 13.16 4.02 12.73
CA ASP A 249 12.17 3.03 12.28
C ASP A 249 12.73 2.02 11.27
N CYS A 250 14.01 2.13 10.88
CA CYS A 250 14.61 1.20 9.91
C CYS A 250 14.76 -0.19 10.52
N VAL A 251 13.95 -1.13 10.03
CA VAL A 251 13.89 -2.54 10.50
C VAL A 251 14.45 -3.53 9.46
N ARG A 252 15.01 -3.03 8.35
CA ARG A 252 15.41 -3.86 7.22
C ARG A 252 16.73 -4.59 7.50
N SER A 253 17.83 -3.87 7.71
CA SER A 253 19.14 -4.42 8.08
C SER A 253 20.01 -3.33 8.70
N GLY A 254 21.03 -3.72 9.46
CA GLY A 254 22.02 -2.79 10.02
C GLY A 254 22.70 -1.96 8.93
N LEU A 255 23.03 -2.57 7.79
CA LEU A 255 23.63 -1.85 6.66
C LEU A 255 22.66 -0.80 6.09
N CYS A 256 21.37 -1.10 5.96
CA CYS A 256 20.38 -0.13 5.49
C CYS A 256 20.33 1.08 6.41
N ARG A 257 20.29 0.86 7.73
CA ARG A 257 20.32 1.92 8.73
C ARG A 257 21.61 2.75 8.64
N GLN A 258 22.76 2.09 8.54
CA GLN A 258 24.06 2.76 8.39
C GLN A 258 24.09 3.66 7.15
N MET A 259 23.55 3.19 6.01
CA MET A 259 23.50 4.00 4.79
C MET A 259 22.58 5.21 4.93
N LEU A 260 21.45 5.09 5.63
CA LEU A 260 20.59 6.23 5.93
C LEU A 260 21.29 7.26 6.81
N GLU A 261 22.07 6.84 7.79
CA GLU A 261 22.90 7.74 8.63
C GLU A 261 23.95 8.48 7.78
N ILE A 262 24.64 7.77 6.87
CA ILE A 262 25.61 8.37 5.95
C ILE A 262 24.94 9.40 5.03
N PHE A 263 23.81 9.07 4.42
CA PHE A 263 23.12 10.00 3.52
C PHE A 263 22.67 11.27 4.23
N GLU A 264 22.19 11.14 5.46
CA GLU A 264 21.79 12.30 6.29
C GLU A 264 23.01 13.13 6.72
N GLU A 265 24.11 12.49 7.16
CA GLU A 265 25.32 13.19 7.63
C GLU A 265 26.00 13.98 6.51
N TYR A 266 26.02 13.45 5.30
CA TYR A 266 26.71 14.04 4.16
C TYR A 266 25.79 14.77 3.17
N ASP A 267 24.50 14.90 3.47
CA ASP A 267 23.48 15.57 2.63
C ASP A 267 23.47 15.04 1.16
N LEU A 268 23.49 13.71 1.00
CA LEU A 268 23.60 13.02 -0.28
C LEU A 268 22.24 12.61 -0.87
#